data_fc7d84f573c2aad5a8c188cea51eab7a
#
_entry.id   fc7d84f573c2aad5a8c188cea51eab7a
#
_cell.length_a   1.000
_cell.length_b   1.000
_cell.length_c   1.000
_cell.angle_alpha   90.00
_cell.angle_beta   90.00
_cell.angle_gamma   90.00
#
_symmetry.space_group_name_H-M   'P 1'
#
loop_
_entity.id
_entity.type
_entity.pdbx_description
1 polymer ?
#
loop_
_entity_poly.entity_id
_entity_poly.type
_entity_poly.pdbx_seq_one_letter_code
_entity_poly.pdbx_strand_id
1 'polypeptide(L)'
;MFICTLEGLRAAGMIKSLVNDTTRSARFLTAADGMGFSYNDNRVAKGSDATLWYKHHWEANYIVSGRGELTDLTSGERWVLEPGVLYVVGPNDRHRFRVTEDEHHVSVFYPPLMGDERHDEDGAYEASGPAPKTRRRMFVKRADEMRAAGKEIVVANGQARTIRMLTQADDVGFGLSDVHFDAGAETVLWYKHHWEANHILAGTGAVTDLTTGESWSLEPGKAYNVGPRDRHRLRASTDLHLLSVFSPALKGDEQHDDEGTLSSSGPTPPGRLIG
;
A
#
# COMPACT_ATOMS: atom_id res chain seq x y z
N MET A 1 2.41 15.30 -9.61
CA MET A 1 1.73 14.00 -9.44
C MET A 1 1.94 13.09 -10.66
N PHE A 2 1.66 11.79 -10.57
CA PHE A 2 1.74 10.87 -11.70
C PHE A 2 0.79 9.67 -11.51
N ILE A 3 0.37 9.09 -12.63
CA ILE A 3 -0.56 7.97 -12.67
C ILE A 3 0.19 6.71 -13.10
N CYS A 4 -0.08 5.59 -12.42
CA CYS A 4 0.34 4.26 -12.84
C CYS A 4 -0.88 3.43 -13.26
N THR A 5 -0.73 2.65 -14.34
CA THR A 5 -1.79 1.75 -14.82
C THR A 5 -1.21 0.36 -15.09
N LEU A 6 -2.01 -0.68 -14.92
CA LEU A 6 -1.58 -2.05 -15.24
C LEU A 6 -1.15 -2.20 -16.72
N GLU A 7 -1.79 -1.47 -17.64
CA GLU A 7 -1.41 -1.47 -19.06
C GLU A 7 -0.02 -0.86 -19.26
N GLY A 8 0.23 0.32 -18.67
CA GLY A 8 1.54 0.98 -18.72
C GLY A 8 2.64 0.12 -18.08
N LEU A 9 2.36 -0.51 -16.95
CA LEU A 9 3.31 -1.42 -16.28
C LEU A 9 3.61 -2.66 -17.13
N ARG A 10 2.60 -3.21 -17.83
CA ARG A 10 2.82 -4.32 -18.74
C ARG A 10 3.71 -3.91 -19.92
N ALA A 11 3.44 -2.76 -20.52
CA ALA A 11 4.28 -2.21 -21.61
C ALA A 11 5.72 -1.94 -21.18
N ALA A 12 5.92 -1.50 -19.91
CA ALA A 12 7.23 -1.26 -19.32
C ALA A 12 7.95 -2.53 -18.79
N GLY A 13 7.35 -3.72 -18.89
CA GLY A 13 7.94 -4.97 -18.37
C GLY A 13 7.98 -5.05 -16.84
N MET A 14 7.15 -4.27 -16.16
CA MET A 14 7.08 -4.15 -14.70
C MET A 14 6.12 -5.17 -14.05
N ILE A 15 5.61 -6.13 -14.83
CA ILE A 15 4.84 -7.26 -14.29
C ILE A 15 5.76 -8.49 -14.23
N LYS A 16 6.01 -8.96 -13.03
CA LYS A 16 6.91 -10.09 -12.76
C LYS A 16 6.12 -11.37 -12.48
N SER A 17 6.69 -12.51 -12.87
CA SER A 17 6.22 -13.83 -12.46
C SER A 17 7.10 -14.34 -11.33
N LEU A 18 6.48 -14.71 -10.20
CA LEU A 18 7.15 -15.11 -8.97
C LEU A 18 6.56 -16.42 -8.44
N VAL A 19 7.25 -17.01 -7.45
CA VAL A 19 6.78 -18.22 -6.73
C VAL A 19 6.36 -19.34 -7.70
N ASN A 20 7.31 -19.82 -8.51
CA ASN A 20 7.06 -20.88 -9.50
C ASN A 20 5.90 -20.57 -10.46
N ASP A 21 5.82 -19.32 -10.92
CA ASP A 21 4.79 -18.80 -11.82
C ASP A 21 3.35 -18.75 -11.25
N THR A 22 3.17 -18.97 -9.96
CA THR A 22 1.85 -18.87 -9.30
C THR A 22 1.46 -17.44 -8.94
N THR A 23 2.42 -16.50 -8.94
CA THR A 23 2.20 -15.10 -8.57
C THR A 23 2.52 -14.17 -9.74
N ARG A 24 1.58 -13.28 -10.09
CA ARG A 24 1.81 -12.13 -10.97
C ARG A 24 1.88 -10.87 -10.11
N SER A 25 3.02 -10.21 -10.12
CA SER A 25 3.30 -9.02 -9.32
C SER A 25 3.54 -7.81 -10.24
N ALA A 26 2.64 -6.84 -10.21
CA ALA A 26 2.80 -5.57 -10.91
C ALA A 26 3.49 -4.56 -9.98
N ARG A 27 4.66 -4.09 -10.37
CA ARG A 27 5.51 -3.14 -9.62
C ARG A 27 5.03 -1.72 -9.88
N PHE A 28 4.08 -1.23 -9.08
CA PHE A 28 3.50 0.10 -9.23
C PHE A 28 4.45 1.21 -8.83
N LEU A 29 5.19 1.03 -7.72
CA LEU A 29 6.24 1.92 -7.26
C LEU A 29 7.49 1.14 -6.89
N THR A 30 8.64 1.75 -7.16
CA THR A 30 9.97 1.22 -6.86
C THR A 30 10.83 2.27 -6.14
N ALA A 31 12.04 1.92 -5.76
CA ALA A 31 13.02 2.84 -5.19
C ALA A 31 13.30 4.05 -6.09
N ALA A 32 13.21 3.89 -7.43
CA ALA A 32 13.45 4.96 -8.39
C ALA A 32 12.42 6.11 -8.29
N ASP A 33 11.24 5.85 -7.72
CA ASP A 33 10.22 6.87 -7.52
C ASP A 33 10.48 7.77 -6.30
N GLY A 34 11.43 7.38 -5.42
CA GLY A 34 11.93 8.22 -4.32
C GLY A 34 10.90 8.53 -3.23
N MET A 35 9.78 7.81 -3.19
CA MET A 35 8.69 8.06 -2.25
C MET A 35 8.92 7.46 -0.85
N GLY A 36 10.05 6.74 -0.64
CA GLY A 36 10.41 6.14 0.64
C GLY A 36 9.83 4.75 0.88
N PHE A 37 8.98 4.25 0.00
CA PHE A 37 8.44 2.90 -0.02
C PHE A 37 8.26 2.44 -1.47
N SER A 38 8.07 1.14 -1.68
CA SER A 38 7.56 0.59 -2.94
C SER A 38 6.26 -0.15 -2.71
N TYR A 39 5.43 -0.30 -3.74
CA TYR A 39 4.27 -1.17 -3.64
C TYR A 39 3.95 -1.91 -4.93
N ASN A 40 3.33 -3.08 -4.77
CA ASN A 40 3.00 -4.00 -5.82
C ASN A 40 1.54 -4.43 -5.73
N ASP A 41 0.88 -4.62 -6.86
CA ASP A 41 -0.40 -5.33 -6.98
C ASP A 41 -0.10 -6.79 -7.36
N ASN A 42 -0.55 -7.72 -6.53
CA ASN A 42 -0.24 -9.15 -6.67
C ASN A 42 -1.49 -9.97 -6.92
N ARG A 43 -1.43 -10.84 -7.92
CA ARG A 43 -2.43 -11.86 -8.21
C ARG A 43 -1.80 -13.21 -8.00
N VAL A 44 -2.35 -14.00 -7.08
CA VAL A 44 -1.80 -15.29 -6.66
C VAL A 44 -2.79 -16.39 -6.95
N ALA A 45 -2.36 -17.41 -7.69
CA ALA A 45 -3.21 -18.52 -8.05
C ALA A 45 -3.48 -19.44 -6.85
N LYS A 46 -4.68 -19.99 -6.77
CA LYS A 46 -5.04 -21.07 -5.84
C LYS A 46 -4.02 -22.20 -5.88
N GLY A 47 -3.65 -22.69 -4.70
CA GLY A 47 -2.66 -23.76 -4.53
C GLY A 47 -1.21 -23.25 -4.43
N SER A 48 -0.98 -21.93 -4.55
CA SER A 48 0.31 -21.34 -4.24
C SER A 48 0.68 -21.60 -2.77
N ASP A 49 1.91 -22.03 -2.54
CA ASP A 49 2.44 -22.39 -1.22
C ASP A 49 3.92 -22.04 -1.18
N ALA A 50 4.29 -21.04 -0.40
CA ALA A 50 5.64 -20.53 -0.33
C ALA A 50 6.10 -20.34 1.11
N THR A 51 7.36 -20.66 1.36
CA THR A 51 8.06 -20.22 2.57
C THR A 51 8.92 -19.02 2.24
N LEU A 52 8.72 -17.92 2.96
CA LEU A 52 9.32 -16.62 2.71
C LEU A 52 9.98 -16.09 3.98
N TRP A 53 11.04 -15.30 3.79
CA TRP A 53 11.73 -14.62 4.89
C TRP A 53 12.40 -13.33 4.41
N TYR A 54 11.71 -12.20 4.53
CA TYR A 54 12.23 -10.89 4.10
C TYR A 54 13.23 -10.30 5.08
N LYS A 55 14.45 -10.83 5.08
CA LYS A 55 15.55 -10.49 6.01
C LYS A 55 15.93 -9.01 6.01
N HIS A 56 15.62 -8.29 4.94
CA HIS A 56 16.08 -6.93 4.67
C HIS A 56 14.96 -5.90 4.59
N HIS A 57 13.69 -6.34 4.68
CA HIS A 57 12.52 -5.50 4.44
C HIS A 57 11.43 -5.74 5.49
N TRP A 58 10.65 -4.70 5.75
CA TRP A 58 9.26 -4.86 6.15
C TRP A 58 8.41 -5.04 4.91
N GLU A 59 7.46 -5.93 4.98
CA GLU A 59 6.41 -6.11 4.00
C GLU A 59 5.05 -6.08 4.69
N ALA A 60 4.12 -5.27 4.18
CA ALA A 60 2.73 -5.25 4.60
C ALA A 60 1.85 -5.65 3.42
N ASN A 61 0.96 -6.61 3.62
CA ASN A 61 0.09 -7.19 2.59
C ASN A 61 -1.38 -6.99 2.97
N TYR A 62 -2.10 -6.19 2.19
CA TYR A 62 -3.54 -5.99 2.36
C TYR A 62 -4.32 -6.89 1.38
N ILE A 63 -5.14 -7.79 1.92
CA ILE A 63 -5.93 -8.73 1.13
C ILE A 63 -7.16 -8.02 0.57
N VAL A 64 -7.25 -7.98 -0.77
CA VAL A 64 -8.35 -7.36 -1.51
C VAL A 64 -9.44 -8.38 -1.82
N SER A 65 -9.07 -9.59 -2.23
CA SER A 65 -10.00 -10.69 -2.52
C SER A 65 -9.32 -12.04 -2.41
N GLY A 66 -10.13 -13.11 -2.36
CA GLY A 66 -9.64 -14.48 -2.26
C GLY A 66 -9.42 -14.92 -0.82
N ARG A 67 -8.71 -16.04 -0.64
CA ARG A 67 -8.51 -16.67 0.67
C ARG A 67 -7.18 -17.41 0.77
N GLY A 68 -6.53 -17.28 1.93
CA GLY A 68 -5.26 -17.94 2.21
C GLY A 68 -5.05 -18.20 3.70
N GLU A 69 -3.85 -18.67 4.01
CA GLU A 69 -3.37 -18.88 5.39
C GLU A 69 -1.93 -18.35 5.50
N LEU A 70 -1.67 -17.59 6.55
CA LEU A 70 -0.34 -17.21 6.98
C LEU A 70 0.04 -18.05 8.20
N THR A 71 1.25 -18.59 8.22
CA THR A 71 1.79 -19.32 9.39
C THR A 71 3.15 -18.71 9.79
N ASP A 72 3.28 -18.29 11.04
CA ASP A 72 4.58 -17.99 11.63
C ASP A 72 5.33 -19.30 11.90
N LEU A 73 6.43 -19.53 11.20
CA LEU A 73 7.22 -20.76 11.35
C LEU A 73 8.07 -20.83 12.64
N THR A 74 8.11 -19.73 13.39
CA THR A 74 8.80 -19.68 14.70
C THR A 74 7.84 -20.07 15.84
N SER A 75 6.63 -19.49 15.86
CA SER A 75 5.65 -19.74 16.92
C SER A 75 4.66 -20.87 16.58
N GLY A 76 4.46 -21.15 15.29
CA GLY A 76 3.42 -22.03 14.78
C GLY A 76 2.03 -21.38 14.74
N GLU A 77 1.91 -20.10 15.07
CA GLU A 77 0.66 -19.34 15.00
C GLU A 77 0.15 -19.24 13.56
N ARG A 78 -1.17 -19.26 13.38
CA ARG A 78 -1.80 -19.23 12.07
C ARG A 78 -2.91 -18.20 12.02
N TRP A 79 -3.03 -17.55 10.85
CA TRP A 79 -4.08 -16.59 10.56
C TRP A 79 -4.73 -16.91 9.22
N VAL A 80 -6.05 -16.80 9.19
CA VAL A 80 -6.81 -16.84 7.94
C VAL A 80 -6.67 -15.49 7.25
N LEU A 81 -6.30 -15.52 5.98
CA LEU A 81 -6.24 -14.36 5.09
C LEU A 81 -7.53 -14.29 4.28
N GLU A 82 -8.20 -13.14 4.34
CA GLU A 82 -9.46 -12.85 3.65
C GLU A 82 -9.58 -11.34 3.44
N PRO A 83 -10.52 -10.84 2.61
CA PRO A 83 -10.61 -9.41 2.29
C PRO A 83 -10.68 -8.54 3.55
N GLY A 84 -9.89 -7.44 3.56
CA GLY A 84 -9.77 -6.52 4.70
C GLY A 84 -8.76 -6.94 5.76
N VAL A 85 -8.10 -8.09 5.61
CA VAL A 85 -6.97 -8.49 6.45
C VAL A 85 -5.70 -7.82 5.96
N LEU A 86 -4.95 -7.23 6.88
CA LEU A 86 -3.58 -6.77 6.69
C LEU A 86 -2.66 -7.65 7.52
N TYR A 87 -1.67 -8.28 6.91
CA TYR A 87 -0.57 -8.90 7.64
C TYR A 87 0.75 -8.18 7.35
N VAL A 88 1.60 -8.13 8.36
CA VAL A 88 2.90 -7.47 8.29
C VAL A 88 3.97 -8.44 8.73
N VAL A 89 5.00 -8.59 7.92
CA VAL A 89 6.16 -9.45 8.16
C VAL A 89 7.44 -8.66 7.98
N GLY A 90 8.49 -9.05 8.70
CA GLY A 90 9.74 -8.31 8.68
C GLY A 90 10.97 -9.21 8.85
N PRO A 91 12.14 -8.60 9.16
CA PRO A 91 13.41 -9.30 9.22
C PRO A 91 13.48 -10.51 10.17
N ASN A 92 12.59 -10.57 11.16
CA ASN A 92 12.57 -11.63 12.16
C ASN A 92 11.54 -12.74 11.87
N ASP A 93 10.86 -12.70 10.71
CA ASP A 93 9.64 -13.43 10.48
C ASP A 93 9.74 -14.38 9.29
N ARG A 94 10.26 -15.60 9.55
CA ARG A 94 10.14 -16.69 8.58
C ARG A 94 8.73 -17.23 8.64
N HIS A 95 8.03 -17.20 7.51
CA HIS A 95 6.61 -17.52 7.45
C HIS A 95 6.27 -18.37 6.23
N ARG A 96 5.13 -19.08 6.31
CA ARG A 96 4.54 -19.78 5.18
C ARG A 96 3.28 -19.03 4.76
N PHE A 97 3.19 -18.76 3.48
CA PHE A 97 2.03 -18.16 2.82
C PHE A 97 1.41 -19.20 1.89
N ARG A 98 0.15 -19.53 2.11
CA ARG A 98 -0.60 -20.54 1.34
C ARG A 98 -1.92 -19.97 0.87
N VAL A 99 -2.23 -20.11 -0.43
CA VAL A 99 -3.45 -19.60 -1.06
C VAL A 99 -4.41 -20.75 -1.32
N THR A 100 -5.64 -20.62 -0.81
CA THR A 100 -6.71 -21.63 -0.93
C THR A 100 -7.77 -21.28 -1.95
N GLU A 101 -7.89 -20.00 -2.33
CA GLU A 101 -8.71 -19.47 -3.42
C GLU A 101 -7.86 -18.41 -4.16
N ASP A 102 -8.08 -18.19 -5.45
CA ASP A 102 -7.35 -17.15 -6.19
C ASP A 102 -7.36 -15.83 -5.42
N GLU A 103 -6.18 -15.29 -5.12
CA GLU A 103 -6.02 -14.17 -4.22
C GLU A 103 -5.50 -12.93 -4.94
N HIS A 104 -5.99 -11.78 -4.51
CA HIS A 104 -5.48 -10.47 -4.85
C HIS A 104 -5.09 -9.75 -3.58
N HIS A 105 -3.84 -9.28 -3.51
CA HIS A 105 -3.38 -8.41 -2.42
C HIS A 105 -2.44 -7.31 -2.93
N VAL A 106 -2.38 -6.23 -2.16
CA VAL A 106 -1.41 -5.14 -2.36
C VAL A 106 -0.32 -5.27 -1.32
N SER A 107 0.94 -5.38 -1.77
CA SER A 107 2.12 -5.42 -0.89
C SER A 107 2.85 -4.08 -0.89
N VAL A 108 3.25 -3.62 0.28
CA VAL A 108 4.10 -2.42 0.47
C VAL A 108 5.39 -2.82 1.16
N PHE A 109 6.54 -2.33 0.65
CA PHE A 109 7.87 -2.68 1.17
C PHE A 109 8.63 -1.45 1.67
N TYR A 110 9.35 -1.65 2.77
CA TYR A 110 10.32 -0.72 3.31
C TYR A 110 11.58 -1.46 3.81
N PRO A 111 12.79 -1.10 3.37
CA PRO A 111 13.13 -0.17 2.29
C PRO A 111 12.45 -0.51 0.96
N PRO A 112 12.30 0.50 0.04
CA PRO A 112 11.63 0.26 -1.23
C PRO A 112 12.40 -0.69 -2.13
N LEU A 113 11.69 -1.56 -2.85
CA LEU A 113 12.25 -2.49 -3.83
C LEU A 113 12.78 -1.75 -5.07
N MET A 114 13.80 -2.30 -5.73
CA MET A 114 14.35 -1.77 -6.99
C MET A 114 13.46 -2.08 -8.19
N GLY A 115 12.67 -3.19 -8.12
CA GLY A 115 11.68 -3.58 -9.12
C GLY A 115 12.03 -4.82 -9.94
N ASP A 116 13.24 -5.36 -9.80
CA ASP A 116 13.72 -6.54 -10.53
C ASP A 116 14.05 -7.72 -9.60
N GLU A 117 13.77 -7.62 -8.30
CA GLU A 117 14.07 -8.62 -7.30
C GLU A 117 13.42 -9.97 -7.62
N ARG A 118 14.15 -11.02 -7.28
CA ARG A 118 13.70 -12.40 -7.25
C ARG A 118 14.00 -12.98 -5.87
N HIS A 119 13.16 -13.91 -5.44
CA HIS A 119 13.41 -14.62 -4.19
C HIS A 119 14.68 -15.47 -4.29
N ASP A 120 15.50 -15.41 -3.26
CA ASP A 120 16.60 -16.32 -3.04
C ASP A 120 16.13 -17.68 -2.47
N GLU A 121 17.06 -18.56 -2.09
CA GLU A 121 16.75 -19.90 -1.52
C GLU A 121 15.98 -19.84 -0.20
N ASP A 122 16.08 -18.73 0.55
CA ASP A 122 15.35 -18.48 1.79
C ASP A 122 14.00 -17.78 1.57
N GLY A 123 13.65 -17.45 0.32
CA GLY A 123 12.48 -16.69 -0.01
C GLY A 123 12.62 -15.20 0.34
N ALA A 124 13.83 -14.67 0.36
CA ALA A 124 14.12 -13.26 0.59
C ALA A 124 14.39 -12.50 -0.71
N TYR A 125 14.20 -11.19 -0.67
CA TYR A 125 14.74 -10.26 -1.66
C TYR A 125 16.10 -9.73 -1.22
N GLU A 126 16.95 -9.36 -2.18
CA GLU A 126 18.21 -8.66 -1.90
C GLU A 126 17.94 -7.34 -1.17
N ALA A 127 18.93 -6.91 -0.38
CA ALA A 127 18.84 -5.65 0.33
C ALA A 127 18.84 -4.46 -0.65
N SER A 128 17.83 -3.61 -0.60
CA SER A 128 17.72 -2.38 -1.39
C SER A 128 18.11 -1.13 -0.60
N GLY A 129 18.48 -1.31 0.67
CA GLY A 129 18.88 -0.26 1.61
C GLY A 129 19.28 -0.84 2.96
N PRO A 130 19.53 0.01 3.96
CA PRO A 130 19.80 -0.48 5.31
C PRO A 130 18.61 -1.28 5.85
N ALA A 131 18.87 -2.53 6.24
CA ALA A 131 17.84 -3.39 6.81
C ALA A 131 17.22 -2.76 8.08
N PRO A 132 15.90 -2.84 8.27
CA PRO A 132 15.24 -2.33 9.48
C PRO A 132 15.79 -2.99 10.73
N LYS A 133 16.24 -2.19 11.71
CA LYS A 133 16.72 -2.66 13.00
C LYS A 133 15.53 -2.76 13.96
N THR A 134 14.91 -3.92 14.02
CA THR A 134 13.69 -4.12 14.82
C THR A 134 13.76 -5.42 15.63
N ARG A 135 13.07 -5.43 16.79
CA ARG A 135 12.73 -6.64 17.55
C ARG A 135 11.25 -7.00 17.38
N ARG A 136 10.50 -6.19 16.64
CA ARG A 136 9.09 -6.43 16.38
C ARG A 136 8.93 -7.70 15.56
N ARG A 137 7.91 -8.47 15.88
CA ARG A 137 7.48 -9.68 15.16
C ARG A 137 6.32 -9.34 14.25
N MET A 138 6.04 -10.25 13.33
CA MET A 138 4.87 -10.19 12.46
C MET A 138 3.57 -10.02 13.27
N PHE A 139 2.61 -9.38 12.66
CA PHE A 139 1.29 -9.16 13.23
C PHE A 139 0.22 -9.06 12.15
N VAL A 140 -1.03 -9.23 12.57
CA VAL A 140 -2.20 -9.15 11.69
C VAL A 140 -3.17 -8.11 12.25
N LYS A 141 -3.77 -7.32 11.36
CA LYS A 141 -4.87 -6.40 11.67
C LYS A 141 -6.04 -6.70 10.73
N ARG A 142 -7.26 -6.48 11.19
CA ARG A 142 -8.48 -6.68 10.43
C ARG A 142 -9.29 -5.40 10.35
N ALA A 143 -9.65 -4.97 9.15
CA ALA A 143 -10.37 -3.72 8.96
C ALA A 143 -11.77 -3.75 9.62
N ASP A 144 -12.47 -4.88 9.58
CA ASP A 144 -13.76 -5.08 10.22
C ASP A 144 -13.68 -5.01 11.74
N GLU A 145 -12.68 -5.66 12.37
CA GLU A 145 -12.43 -5.58 13.80
C GLU A 145 -12.08 -4.15 14.23
N MET A 146 -11.24 -3.47 13.45
CA MET A 146 -10.88 -2.06 13.73
C MET A 146 -12.10 -1.16 13.60
N ARG A 147 -12.97 -1.38 12.62
CA ARG A 147 -14.24 -0.66 12.46
C ARG A 147 -15.18 -0.93 13.63
N ALA A 148 -15.34 -2.18 14.03
CA ALA A 148 -16.14 -2.57 15.19
C ALA A 148 -15.60 -1.95 16.52
N ALA A 149 -14.29 -1.74 16.62
CA ALA A 149 -13.63 -1.07 17.74
C ALA A 149 -13.68 0.47 17.65
N GLY A 150 -14.43 1.06 16.69
CA GLY A 150 -14.57 2.51 16.53
C GLY A 150 -13.31 3.22 16.04
N LYS A 151 -12.44 2.52 15.29
CA LYS A 151 -11.22 3.10 14.74
C LYS A 151 -11.41 3.75 13.36
N GLU A 152 -12.60 3.64 12.78
CA GLU A 152 -12.94 4.37 11.57
C GLU A 152 -13.13 5.85 11.91
N ILE A 153 -12.49 6.72 11.15
CA ILE A 153 -12.56 8.18 11.30
C ILE A 153 -13.03 8.83 10.01
N VAL A 154 -13.66 9.99 10.15
CA VAL A 154 -14.06 10.83 9.03
C VAL A 154 -12.94 11.82 8.73
N VAL A 155 -12.53 11.90 7.47
CA VAL A 155 -11.43 12.74 6.98
C VAL A 155 -11.85 13.50 5.71
N ALA A 156 -10.91 14.21 5.08
CA ALA A 156 -11.15 14.94 3.84
C ALA A 156 -12.38 15.88 3.94
N ASN A 157 -12.46 16.64 5.03
CA ASN A 157 -13.56 17.58 5.31
C ASN A 157 -14.96 16.92 5.27
N GLY A 158 -15.06 15.70 5.79
CA GLY A 158 -16.31 14.95 5.83
C GLY A 158 -16.61 14.12 4.57
N GLN A 159 -15.72 14.12 3.58
CA GLN A 159 -15.95 13.47 2.30
C GLN A 159 -15.47 12.01 2.25
N ALA A 160 -14.67 11.56 3.23
CA ALA A 160 -14.16 10.21 3.28
C ALA A 160 -14.22 9.61 4.68
N ARG A 161 -14.31 8.27 4.72
CA ARG A 161 -14.11 7.46 5.92
C ARG A 161 -12.83 6.65 5.74
N THR A 162 -12.05 6.52 6.80
CA THR A 162 -10.79 5.78 6.73
C THR A 162 -10.50 5.01 8.02
N ILE A 163 -9.83 3.86 7.84
CA ILE A 163 -9.19 3.11 8.90
C ILE A 163 -7.69 3.18 8.67
N ARG A 164 -6.95 3.77 9.62
CA ARG A 164 -5.48 3.82 9.56
C ARG A 164 -4.93 2.47 10.02
N MET A 165 -4.74 1.57 9.05
CA MET A 165 -4.26 0.21 9.30
C MET A 165 -2.84 0.19 9.82
N LEU A 166 -1.95 1.06 9.30
CA LEU A 166 -0.59 1.26 9.81
C LEU A 166 -0.33 2.74 10.05
N THR A 167 0.29 3.02 11.18
CA THR A 167 0.67 4.35 11.64
C THR A 167 2.14 4.37 12.06
N GLN A 168 2.66 5.52 12.45
CA GLN A 168 4.00 5.66 12.98
C GLN A 168 4.28 4.75 14.19
N ALA A 169 3.25 4.45 15.01
CA ALA A 169 3.38 3.56 16.16
C ALA A 169 3.66 2.09 15.77
N ASP A 170 3.39 1.71 14.53
CA ASP A 170 3.71 0.37 14.04
C ASP A 170 5.19 0.20 13.68
N ASP A 171 5.92 1.30 13.46
CA ASP A 171 7.38 1.33 13.21
C ASP A 171 7.84 0.45 12.04
N VAL A 172 7.08 0.49 10.95
CA VAL A 172 7.37 -0.30 9.72
C VAL A 172 7.87 0.58 8.56
N GLY A 173 8.06 1.89 8.79
CA GLY A 173 8.65 2.82 7.82
C GLY A 173 7.66 3.55 6.91
N PHE A 174 6.38 3.15 6.89
CA PHE A 174 5.30 3.77 6.12
C PHE A 174 3.97 3.65 6.87
N GLY A 175 2.98 4.48 6.47
CA GLY A 175 1.60 4.37 6.90
C GLY A 175 0.74 3.72 5.81
N LEU A 176 -0.38 3.07 6.20
CA LEU A 176 -1.32 2.47 5.28
C LEU A 176 -2.74 2.68 5.79
N SER A 177 -3.63 3.16 4.92
CA SER A 177 -5.02 3.47 5.22
C SER A 177 -5.96 2.80 4.23
N ASP A 178 -7.03 2.22 4.75
CA ASP A 178 -8.19 1.76 4.00
C ASP A 178 -9.19 2.91 3.93
N VAL A 179 -9.50 3.43 2.72
CA VAL A 179 -10.22 4.69 2.52
C VAL A 179 -11.43 4.49 1.62
N HIS A 180 -12.57 5.03 2.06
CA HIS A 180 -13.84 4.99 1.35
C HIS A 180 -14.40 6.39 1.13
N PHE A 181 -14.79 6.68 -0.12
CA PHE A 181 -15.56 7.85 -0.50
C PHE A 181 -16.94 7.40 -0.98
N ASP A 182 -17.97 8.08 -0.54
CA ASP A 182 -19.34 7.85 -1.05
C ASP A 182 -19.47 8.45 -2.47
N ALA A 183 -20.38 7.91 -3.27
CA ALA A 183 -20.67 8.44 -4.62
C ALA A 183 -21.02 9.92 -4.56
N GLY A 184 -20.40 10.71 -5.44
CA GLY A 184 -20.57 12.17 -5.50
C GLY A 184 -19.66 12.96 -4.56
N ALA A 185 -18.87 12.30 -3.70
CA ALA A 185 -17.90 12.98 -2.85
C ALA A 185 -16.86 13.72 -3.71
N GLU A 186 -16.52 14.94 -3.30
CA GLU A 186 -15.48 15.75 -3.94
C GLU A 186 -14.66 16.47 -2.87
N THR A 187 -13.35 16.39 -2.96
CA THR A 187 -12.45 17.04 -2.01
C THR A 187 -11.20 17.58 -2.69
N VAL A 188 -10.62 18.63 -2.13
CA VAL A 188 -9.30 19.16 -2.52
C VAL A 188 -8.30 18.82 -1.43
N LEU A 189 -7.19 18.21 -1.81
CA LEU A 189 -6.15 17.74 -0.92
C LEU A 189 -4.77 18.29 -1.36
N TRP A 190 -3.89 18.51 -0.38
CA TRP A 190 -2.53 18.96 -0.62
C TRP A 190 -1.58 18.48 0.48
N TYR A 191 -0.90 17.37 0.26
CA TYR A 191 0.00 16.76 1.26
C TYR A 191 1.39 17.38 1.25
N LYS A 192 1.53 18.59 1.82
CA LYS A 192 2.77 19.38 1.85
C LYS A 192 3.96 18.67 2.51
N HIS A 193 3.69 17.66 3.33
CA HIS A 193 4.68 16.99 4.18
C HIS A 193 4.77 15.48 3.95
N HIS A 194 4.02 14.94 2.98
CA HIS A 194 3.94 13.52 2.73
C HIS A 194 3.96 13.21 1.23
N TRP A 195 4.50 12.05 0.90
CA TRP A 195 4.13 11.33 -0.32
C TRP A 195 2.96 10.42 -0.01
N GLU A 196 2.04 10.33 -0.93
CA GLU A 196 0.90 9.44 -0.87
C GLU A 196 0.76 8.69 -2.19
N ALA A 197 0.59 7.36 -2.09
CA ALA A 197 0.21 6.51 -3.21
C ALA A 197 -1.20 5.97 -2.96
N ASN A 198 -2.09 6.12 -3.92
CA ASN A 198 -3.49 5.73 -3.83
C ASN A 198 -3.81 4.66 -4.88
N HIS A 199 -3.98 3.42 -4.44
CA HIS A 199 -4.35 2.29 -5.29
C HIS A 199 -5.86 2.08 -5.29
N ILE A 200 -6.48 2.12 -6.47
CA ILE A 200 -7.94 1.99 -6.61
C ILE A 200 -8.32 0.51 -6.53
N LEU A 201 -9.06 0.15 -5.49
CA LEU A 201 -9.55 -1.21 -5.25
C LEU A 201 -10.93 -1.45 -5.87
N ALA A 202 -11.84 -0.48 -5.76
CA ALA A 202 -13.19 -0.55 -6.31
C ALA A 202 -13.74 0.83 -6.61
N GLY A 203 -14.78 0.89 -7.45
CA GLY A 203 -15.44 2.12 -7.83
C GLY A 203 -14.74 2.88 -8.95
N THR A 204 -15.28 4.07 -9.27
CA THR A 204 -14.78 4.96 -10.32
C THR A 204 -14.77 6.40 -9.86
N GLY A 205 -13.89 7.21 -10.43
CA GLY A 205 -13.76 8.61 -10.09
C GLY A 205 -12.82 9.36 -11.04
N ALA A 206 -12.35 10.49 -10.59
CA ALA A 206 -11.32 11.27 -11.29
C ALA A 206 -10.41 11.97 -10.27
N VAL A 207 -9.15 12.11 -10.62
CA VAL A 207 -8.20 12.99 -9.93
C VAL A 207 -7.73 14.07 -10.89
N THR A 208 -7.68 15.31 -10.42
CA THR A 208 -7.26 16.48 -11.21
C THR A 208 -6.11 17.17 -10.51
N ASP A 209 -4.99 17.36 -11.20
CA ASP A 209 -3.90 18.24 -10.76
C ASP A 209 -4.35 19.69 -10.90
N LEU A 210 -4.44 20.41 -9.78
CA LEU A 210 -4.91 21.80 -9.77
C LEU A 210 -3.83 22.82 -10.20
N THR A 211 -2.59 22.36 -10.40
CA THR A 211 -1.51 23.19 -10.93
C THR A 211 -1.50 23.18 -12.45
N THR A 212 -1.66 22.00 -13.06
CA THR A 212 -1.61 21.83 -14.51
C THR A 212 -3.00 21.82 -15.17
N GLY A 213 -4.05 21.50 -14.41
CA GLY A 213 -5.40 21.27 -14.91
C GLY A 213 -5.62 19.90 -15.56
N GLU A 214 -4.59 19.06 -15.60
CA GLU A 214 -4.71 17.69 -16.12
C GLU A 214 -5.62 16.84 -15.23
N SER A 215 -6.42 15.97 -15.84
CA SER A 215 -7.36 15.12 -15.13
C SER A 215 -7.30 13.69 -15.65
N TRP A 216 -7.35 12.72 -14.74
CA TRP A 216 -7.30 11.29 -15.04
C TRP A 216 -8.47 10.56 -14.42
N SER A 217 -9.05 9.63 -15.18
CA SER A 217 -10.07 8.71 -14.66
C SER A 217 -9.44 7.70 -13.69
N LEU A 218 -10.16 7.41 -12.62
CA LEU A 218 -9.81 6.42 -11.61
C LEU A 218 -10.75 5.22 -11.73
N GLU A 219 -10.16 4.02 -11.71
CA GLU A 219 -10.83 2.73 -11.75
C GLU A 219 -9.89 1.63 -11.22
N PRO A 220 -10.35 0.43 -10.86
CA PRO A 220 -9.49 -0.66 -10.39
C PRO A 220 -8.35 -0.97 -11.37
N GLY A 221 -7.15 -1.19 -10.81
CA GLY A 221 -5.92 -1.38 -11.59
C GLY A 221 -5.20 -0.08 -11.99
N LYS A 222 -5.67 1.05 -11.49
CA LYS A 222 -4.97 2.35 -11.54
C LYS A 222 -4.52 2.77 -10.17
N ALA A 223 -3.46 3.56 -10.14
CA ALA A 223 -3.01 4.28 -8.97
C ALA A 223 -2.62 5.70 -9.33
N TYR A 224 -2.89 6.65 -8.44
CA TYR A 224 -2.34 7.99 -8.51
C TYR A 224 -1.41 8.26 -7.33
N ASN A 225 -0.35 8.99 -7.60
CA ASN A 225 0.73 9.24 -6.65
C ASN A 225 0.96 10.74 -6.56
N VAL A 226 0.92 11.26 -5.35
CA VAL A 226 1.00 12.70 -5.05
C VAL A 226 2.03 12.98 -3.98
N GLY A 227 2.59 14.17 -4.02
CA GLY A 227 3.59 14.62 -3.06
C GLY A 227 3.45 16.10 -2.70
N PRO A 228 4.48 16.68 -2.07
CA PRO A 228 4.41 18.03 -1.48
C PRO A 228 4.02 19.17 -2.42
N ARG A 229 4.18 18.98 -3.74
CA ARG A 229 3.85 20.01 -4.74
C ARG A 229 2.52 19.78 -5.45
N ASP A 230 1.83 18.69 -5.15
CA ASP A 230 0.71 18.21 -5.93
C ASP A 230 -0.62 18.52 -5.23
N ARG A 231 -1.09 19.75 -5.37
CA ARG A 231 -2.44 20.11 -4.95
C ARG A 231 -3.42 19.53 -5.97
N HIS A 232 -4.32 18.69 -5.50
CA HIS A 232 -5.20 17.92 -6.39
C HIS A 232 -6.64 17.88 -5.89
N ARG A 233 -7.55 17.61 -6.82
CA ARG A 233 -8.97 17.36 -6.53
C ARG A 233 -9.28 15.90 -6.80
N LEU A 234 -9.87 15.22 -5.83
CA LEU A 234 -10.45 13.89 -5.99
C LEU A 234 -11.97 14.01 -6.08
N ARG A 235 -12.59 13.33 -7.04
CA ARG A 235 -14.02 13.20 -7.19
C ARG A 235 -14.39 11.74 -7.37
N ALA A 236 -15.28 11.21 -6.53
CA ALA A 236 -15.85 9.88 -6.64
C ALA A 236 -17.11 9.93 -7.53
N SER A 237 -17.13 9.14 -8.60
CA SER A 237 -18.31 9.01 -9.47
C SER A 237 -19.28 7.94 -8.97
N THR A 238 -18.73 6.89 -8.39
CA THR A 238 -19.45 5.83 -7.63
C THR A 238 -18.79 5.72 -6.26
N ASP A 239 -19.32 4.89 -5.39
CA ASP A 239 -18.61 4.55 -4.15
C ASP A 239 -17.20 4.11 -4.52
N LEU A 240 -16.20 4.80 -3.95
CA LEU A 240 -14.78 4.60 -4.30
C LEU A 240 -14.04 4.04 -3.08
N HIS A 241 -13.39 2.91 -3.27
CA HIS A 241 -12.54 2.26 -2.27
C HIS A 241 -11.09 2.27 -2.76
N LEU A 242 -10.20 2.79 -1.95
CA LEU A 242 -8.78 2.85 -2.27
C LEU A 242 -7.91 2.55 -1.04
N LEU A 243 -6.71 2.11 -1.31
CA LEU A 243 -5.67 1.90 -0.31
C LEU A 243 -4.67 3.03 -0.45
N SER A 244 -4.49 3.83 0.61
CA SER A 244 -3.53 4.94 0.65
C SER A 244 -2.29 4.54 1.45
N VAL A 245 -1.11 4.74 0.86
CA VAL A 245 0.19 4.52 1.51
C VAL A 245 0.88 5.86 1.70
N PHE A 246 1.33 6.16 2.93
CA PHE A 246 1.95 7.42 3.29
C PHE A 246 3.41 7.28 3.69
N SER A 247 4.25 8.20 3.22
CA SER A 247 5.62 8.37 3.71
C SER A 247 5.93 9.86 3.90
N PRO A 248 6.36 10.28 5.10
CA PRO A 248 6.47 9.47 6.33
C PRO A 248 5.12 8.92 6.80
N ALA A 249 5.17 7.89 7.66
CA ALA A 249 3.97 7.30 8.25
C ALA A 249 3.19 8.34 9.06
N LEU A 250 1.85 8.33 8.96
CA LEU A 250 0.98 9.17 9.78
C LEU A 250 1.03 8.75 11.25
N LYS A 251 0.84 9.68 12.18
CA LYS A 251 0.75 9.41 13.62
C LYS A 251 -0.51 8.65 14.00
N GLY A 252 -1.62 8.94 13.31
CA GLY A 252 -2.90 8.26 13.49
C GLY A 252 -4.06 9.17 13.91
N ASP A 253 -3.79 10.40 14.31
CA ASP A 253 -4.78 11.37 14.79
C ASP A 253 -4.91 12.63 13.91
N GLU A 254 -4.13 12.72 12.82
CA GLU A 254 -4.16 13.89 11.95
C GLU A 254 -5.52 14.07 11.28
N GLN A 255 -5.93 15.34 11.22
CA GLN A 255 -7.08 15.80 10.44
C GLN A 255 -6.60 16.76 9.36
N HIS A 256 -7.32 16.81 8.25
CA HIS A 256 -7.05 17.80 7.21
C HIS A 256 -7.40 19.20 7.70
N ASP A 257 -6.51 20.15 7.42
CA ASP A 257 -6.79 21.57 7.58
C ASP A 257 -7.64 22.10 6.41
N ASP A 258 -7.93 23.41 6.43
CA ASP A 258 -8.76 24.08 5.41
C ASP A 258 -8.11 24.04 3.99
N GLU A 259 -6.79 23.78 3.89
CA GLU A 259 -6.10 23.61 2.62
C GLU A 259 -6.05 22.15 2.15
N GLY A 260 -6.61 21.21 2.93
CA GLY A 260 -6.55 19.78 2.67
C GLY A 260 -5.19 19.16 3.03
N THR A 261 -4.44 19.76 3.97
CA THR A 261 -3.11 19.32 4.39
C THR A 261 -3.18 18.55 5.70
N LEU A 262 -2.32 17.54 5.84
CA LEU A 262 -2.04 16.87 7.10
C LEU A 262 -0.78 17.46 7.75
N SER A 263 -0.75 17.52 9.09
CA SER A 263 0.44 17.96 9.83
C SER A 263 1.64 17.05 9.56
N SER A 264 2.85 17.59 9.60
CA SER A 264 4.07 16.81 9.41
C SER A 264 4.22 15.72 10.48
N SER A 265 4.55 14.52 10.05
CA SER A 265 4.85 13.37 10.92
C SER A 265 6.33 12.97 10.91
N GLY A 266 7.15 13.64 10.09
CA GLY A 266 8.59 13.37 9.97
C GLY A 266 9.21 13.96 8.71
N PRO A 267 10.47 13.66 8.42
CA PRO A 267 11.13 14.13 7.21
C PRO A 267 10.51 13.47 5.97
N THR A 268 10.10 14.30 5.01
CA THR A 268 9.54 13.85 3.74
C THR A 268 10.66 13.32 2.84
N PRO A 269 10.52 12.13 2.22
CA PRO A 269 11.46 11.62 1.23
C PRO A 269 11.61 12.58 0.03
N PRO A 270 12.77 12.57 -0.66
CA PRO A 270 13.07 13.54 -1.73
C PRO A 270 12.13 13.43 -2.93
N GLY A 271 11.49 12.29 -3.12
CA GLY A 271 10.65 12.03 -4.29
C GLY A 271 11.44 11.74 -5.56
N ARG A 272 10.70 11.52 -6.64
CA ARG A 272 11.28 11.29 -7.96
C ARG A 272 12.12 12.49 -8.37
N LEU A 273 13.39 12.26 -8.69
CA LEU A 273 14.22 13.26 -9.33
C LEU A 273 13.69 13.42 -10.77
N ILE A 274 12.94 14.49 -11.00
CA ILE A 274 12.55 14.88 -12.36
C ILE A 274 13.82 15.45 -12.99
N GLY A 275 14.47 14.64 -13.85
CA GLY A 275 15.57 15.05 -14.70
C GLY A 275 15.07 15.85 -15.89
#